data_e5ed60b32165abe0fc6747df0d0da542
#
_entry.id   e5ed60b32165abe0fc6747df0d0da542
#
_cell.length_a   1.000
_cell.length_b   1.000
_cell.length_c   1.000
_cell.angle_alpha   90.00
_cell.angle_beta   90.00
_cell.angle_gamma   90.00
#
_symmetry.space_group_name_H-M   'P 1'
#
loop_
_entity.id
_entity.type
_entity.pdbx_description
1 polymer ?
#
loop_
_entity_poly.entity_id
_entity_poly.type
_entity_poly.pdbx_seq_one_letter_code
_entity_poly.pdbx_strand_id
1 'polypeptide(L)'
;MAEIKNIEVGKFYLIHDGSKTGHPGFVVWKDDNANRYLLVLTESDKEGNVSKRSADKRHLTDLDYPTEDRIVKSYIKKRPMLCKRKDIGICLLGMKFHPNDYEKVKFVAKQIPVNGPSLRK
;
A
#
# COMPACT_ATOMS: atom_id res chain seq x y z
N MET A 1 -16.60 -9.12 21.42
CA MET A 1 -15.55 -10.00 20.91
C MET A 1 -14.96 -9.41 19.64
N ALA A 2 -13.66 -9.37 19.58
CA ALA A 2 -13.02 -8.82 18.40
C ALA A 2 -13.13 -9.78 17.22
N GLU A 3 -13.48 -9.24 16.08
CA GLU A 3 -13.49 -10.01 14.86
C GLU A 3 -12.06 -10.24 14.37
N ILE A 4 -11.83 -11.41 13.82
CA ILE A 4 -10.57 -11.70 13.18
C ILE A 4 -10.61 -11.13 11.78
N LYS A 5 -9.77 -10.14 11.56
CA LYS A 5 -9.69 -9.51 10.25
C LYS A 5 -9.03 -10.47 9.26
N ASN A 6 -9.71 -10.72 8.16
CA ASN A 6 -9.18 -11.58 7.12
C ASN A 6 -8.42 -10.72 6.11
N ILE A 7 -7.10 -10.78 6.20
CA ILE A 7 -6.23 -10.01 5.32
C ILE A 7 -5.73 -10.93 4.21
N GLU A 8 -5.97 -10.53 2.96
CA GLU A 8 -5.68 -11.36 1.80
C GLU A 8 -4.61 -10.74 0.91
N VAL A 9 -3.71 -11.59 0.42
CA VAL A 9 -2.72 -11.16 -0.58
C VAL A 9 -3.45 -10.74 -1.86
N GLY A 10 -2.98 -9.66 -2.45
CA GLY A 10 -3.55 -9.16 -3.69
C GLY A 10 -4.69 -8.17 -3.52
N LYS A 11 -4.93 -7.74 -2.29
CA LYS A 11 -5.96 -6.75 -2.02
C LYS A 11 -5.37 -5.51 -1.35
N PHE A 12 -6.10 -4.41 -1.50
CA PHE A 12 -5.73 -3.13 -0.89
C PHE A 12 -6.41 -2.95 0.45
N TYR A 13 -5.68 -2.40 1.39
CA TYR A 13 -6.19 -2.03 2.71
C TYR A 13 -5.69 -0.64 3.08
N LEU A 14 -6.46 0.07 3.88
CA LEU A 14 -6.01 1.35 4.44
C LEU A 14 -5.01 1.04 5.56
N ILE A 15 -3.82 1.61 5.46
CA ILE A 15 -2.75 1.33 6.40
C ILE A 15 -2.54 2.52 7.32
N HIS A 16 -2.53 2.26 8.62
CA HIS A 16 -2.29 3.27 9.65
C HIS A 16 -0.79 3.36 9.87
N ASP A 17 -0.16 4.22 9.08
CA ASP A 17 1.30 4.33 9.04
C ASP A 17 1.84 5.54 9.82
N GLY A 18 1.02 6.07 10.71
CA GLY A 18 1.39 7.25 11.50
C GLY A 18 0.91 8.56 10.89
N SER A 19 0.40 8.53 9.66
CA SER A 19 -0.20 9.72 9.06
C SER A 19 -1.64 9.86 9.56
N LYS A 20 -2.22 11.06 9.40
CA LYS A 20 -3.58 11.32 9.86
C LYS A 20 -4.61 10.43 9.18
N THR A 21 -4.47 10.24 7.88
CA THR A 21 -5.49 9.56 7.08
C THR A 21 -5.11 8.16 6.67
N GLY A 22 -3.85 7.76 6.90
CA GLY A 22 -3.34 6.51 6.41
C GLY A 22 -3.11 6.54 4.91
N HIS A 23 -2.64 5.42 4.38
CA HIS A 23 -2.36 5.29 2.95
C HIS A 23 -2.82 3.93 2.46
N PRO A 24 -3.25 3.82 1.20
CA PRO A 24 -3.57 2.50 0.63
C PRO A 24 -2.32 1.63 0.54
N GLY A 25 -2.45 0.40 0.97
CA GLY A 25 -1.37 -0.58 0.88
C GLY A 25 -1.86 -1.86 0.23
N PHE A 26 -1.02 -2.43 -0.60
CA PHE A 26 -1.32 -3.65 -1.36
C PHE A 26 -0.55 -4.81 -0.74
N VAL A 27 -1.26 -5.84 -0.30
CA VAL A 27 -0.65 -6.99 0.38
C VAL A 27 0.05 -7.87 -0.64
N VAL A 28 1.35 -8.05 -0.49
CA VAL A 28 2.13 -8.89 -1.39
C VAL A 28 2.57 -10.19 -0.75
N TRP A 29 2.57 -10.26 0.58
CA TRP A 29 2.95 -11.45 1.33
C TRP A 29 2.35 -11.38 2.73
N LYS A 30 2.06 -12.52 3.31
CA LYS A 30 1.57 -12.57 4.69
C LYS A 30 1.98 -13.84 5.40
N ASP A 31 2.01 -13.73 6.73
CA ASP A 31 2.12 -14.87 7.64
C ASP A 31 1.16 -14.59 8.80
N ASP A 32 -0.04 -15.16 8.72
CA ASP A 32 -1.07 -14.92 9.72
C ASP A 32 -0.65 -15.39 11.11
N ASN A 33 0.07 -16.50 11.18
CA ASN A 33 0.49 -17.06 12.46
C ASN A 33 1.50 -16.16 13.17
N ALA A 34 2.38 -15.54 12.41
CA ALA A 34 3.38 -14.64 12.96
C ALA A 34 2.88 -13.19 13.06
N ASN A 35 1.66 -12.92 12.60
CA ASN A 35 1.09 -11.58 12.58
C ASN A 35 2.00 -10.61 11.80
N ARG A 36 2.40 -11.04 10.60
CA ARG A 36 3.32 -10.26 9.76
C ARG A 36 2.75 -10.15 8.35
N TYR A 37 2.72 -8.93 7.84
CA TYR A 37 2.13 -8.62 6.54
C TYR A 37 3.04 -7.66 5.80
N LEU A 38 3.40 -8.02 4.58
CA LEU A 38 4.26 -7.17 3.76
C LEU A 38 3.39 -6.46 2.71
N LEU A 39 3.44 -5.15 2.72
CA LEU A 39 2.59 -4.33 1.86
C LEU A 39 3.40 -3.34 1.04
N VAL A 40 2.96 -3.12 -0.19
CA VAL A 40 3.45 -2.06 -1.03
C VAL A 40 2.52 -0.87 -0.82
N LEU A 41 3.06 0.23 -0.30
CA LEU A 41 2.27 1.41 0.02
C LEU A 41 2.24 2.39 -1.14
N THR A 42 1.16 3.15 -1.20
CA THR A 42 1.01 4.21 -2.19
C THR A 42 0.66 5.53 -1.50
N GLU A 43 0.95 6.63 -2.19
CA GLU A 43 0.63 7.97 -1.73
C GLU A 43 0.10 8.76 -2.91
N SER A 44 -1.04 9.44 -2.74
CA SER A 44 -1.63 10.19 -3.83
C SER A 44 -0.79 11.43 -4.17
N ASP A 45 -0.79 11.78 -5.44
CA ASP A 45 -0.09 12.97 -5.94
C ASP A 45 -1.07 14.13 -6.00
N LYS A 46 -1.36 14.74 -4.87
CA LYS A 46 -2.40 15.75 -4.75
C LYS A 46 -2.06 17.06 -5.44
N GLU A 47 -0.77 17.41 -5.48
CA GLU A 47 -0.35 18.71 -6.00
C GLU A 47 0.75 18.62 -7.04
N GLY A 48 0.91 17.45 -7.65
CA GLY A 48 1.98 17.22 -8.60
C GLY A 48 3.37 17.13 -7.98
N ASN A 49 3.45 17.09 -6.65
CA ASN A 49 4.74 17.07 -5.96
C ASN A 49 5.40 15.70 -5.98
N VAL A 50 4.60 14.64 -6.11
CA VAL A 50 5.12 13.28 -6.17
C VAL A 50 5.99 13.12 -7.41
N SER A 51 5.53 13.65 -8.54
CA SER A 51 6.28 13.58 -9.79
C SER A 51 7.62 14.31 -9.68
N LYS A 52 7.66 15.37 -8.87
CA LYS A 52 8.91 16.12 -8.66
C LYS A 52 9.87 15.37 -7.74
N ARG A 53 9.32 14.67 -6.74
CA ARG A 53 10.14 13.91 -5.79
C ARG A 53 10.67 12.62 -6.40
N SER A 54 9.91 12.02 -7.30
CA SER A 54 10.28 10.76 -7.91
C SER A 54 10.75 10.99 -9.32
N ALA A 55 12.06 10.96 -9.52
CA ALA A 55 12.62 11.00 -10.86
C ALA A 55 12.44 9.68 -11.58
N ASP A 56 12.02 8.64 -10.87
CA ASP A 56 11.93 7.30 -11.42
C ASP A 56 10.46 6.97 -11.75
N LYS A 57 10.17 6.91 -13.05
CA LYS A 57 8.83 6.62 -13.52
C LYS A 57 8.30 5.27 -13.04
N ARG A 58 9.19 4.36 -12.62
CA ARG A 58 8.78 3.07 -12.11
C ARG A 58 7.99 3.16 -10.81
N HIS A 59 7.98 4.31 -10.19
CA HIS A 59 7.24 4.50 -8.95
C HIS A 59 5.93 5.26 -9.14
N LEU A 60 5.63 5.68 -10.36
CA LEU A 60 4.38 6.38 -10.64
C LEU A 60 3.34 5.36 -11.09
N THR A 61 2.11 5.54 -10.65
CA THR A 61 1.00 4.66 -11.03
C THR A 61 -0.31 5.42 -10.97
N ASP A 62 -1.29 4.90 -11.69
CA ASP A 62 -2.66 5.38 -11.62
C ASP A 62 -3.49 4.35 -10.88
N LEU A 63 -3.98 4.72 -9.69
CA LEU A 63 -4.83 3.84 -8.90
C LEU A 63 -6.29 4.03 -9.28
N ASP A 64 -6.96 2.93 -9.50
CA ASP A 64 -8.38 2.91 -9.80
C ASP A 64 -9.17 2.92 -8.49
N TYR A 65 -9.97 3.97 -8.29
CA TYR A 65 -10.84 4.12 -7.12
C TYR A 65 -12.28 3.85 -7.56
N PRO A 66 -12.71 2.60 -7.57
CA PRO A 66 -14.02 2.26 -8.13
C PRO A 66 -15.19 2.86 -7.38
N THR A 67 -15.07 3.07 -6.08
CA THR A 67 -16.17 3.66 -5.30
C THR A 67 -16.36 5.14 -5.59
N GLU A 68 -15.37 5.80 -6.16
CA GLU A 68 -15.42 7.21 -6.50
C GLU A 68 -15.43 7.41 -8.02
N ASP A 69 -15.38 6.32 -8.77
CA ASP A 69 -15.37 6.33 -10.23
C ASP A 69 -14.30 7.29 -10.77
N ARG A 70 -13.09 7.17 -10.24
CA ARG A 70 -12.00 8.03 -10.68
C ARG A 70 -10.66 7.31 -10.55
N ILE A 71 -9.69 7.84 -11.28
CA ILE A 71 -8.31 7.35 -11.25
C ILE A 71 -7.46 8.43 -10.60
N VAL A 72 -6.65 8.03 -9.63
CA VAL A 72 -5.82 8.96 -8.86
C VAL A 72 -4.36 8.70 -9.18
N LYS A 73 -3.67 9.73 -9.65
CA LYS A 73 -2.22 9.65 -9.84
C LYS A 73 -1.57 9.46 -8.49
N SER A 74 -0.71 8.47 -8.41
CA SER A 74 -0.14 8.05 -7.14
C SER A 74 1.33 7.69 -7.29
N TYR A 75 1.97 7.57 -6.15
CA TYR A 75 3.37 7.23 -6.04
C TYR A 75 3.48 5.93 -5.25
N ILE A 76 4.14 4.94 -5.83
CA ILE A 76 4.43 3.69 -5.14
C ILE A 76 5.67 3.94 -4.28
N LYS A 77 5.55 3.78 -2.98
CA LYS A 77 6.68 4.01 -2.09
C LYS A 77 7.81 3.04 -2.43
N LYS A 78 9.03 3.53 -2.33
CA LYS A 78 10.20 2.80 -2.85
C LYS A 78 10.45 1.47 -2.17
N ARG A 79 10.01 1.32 -0.92
CA ARG A 79 10.20 0.08 -0.17
C ARG A 79 8.89 -0.40 0.40
N PRO A 80 8.68 -1.71 0.44
CA PRO A 80 7.49 -2.24 1.08
C PRO A 80 7.57 -2.02 2.58
N MET A 81 6.43 -2.14 3.26
CA MET A 81 6.35 -1.96 4.70
C MET A 81 5.90 -3.26 5.35
N LEU A 82 6.59 -3.62 6.42
CA LEU A 82 6.20 -4.79 7.21
C LEU A 82 5.28 -4.32 8.32
N CYS A 83 4.06 -4.85 8.34
CA CYS A 83 3.02 -4.41 9.25
C CYS A 83 2.52 -5.56 10.10
N LYS A 84 1.87 -5.21 11.20
CA LYS A 84 1.07 -6.14 11.99
C LYS A 84 -0.39 -5.94 11.68
N ARG A 85 -1.22 -6.92 12.04
CA ARG A 85 -2.66 -6.86 11.76
C ARG A 85 -3.31 -5.58 12.28
N LYS A 86 -2.89 -5.11 13.45
CA LYS A 86 -3.48 -3.92 14.05
C LYS A 86 -3.24 -2.65 13.24
N ASP A 87 -2.22 -2.64 12.40
CA ASP A 87 -1.90 -1.48 11.57
C ASP A 87 -2.68 -1.47 10.26
N ILE A 88 -3.40 -2.53 9.97
CA ILE A 88 -4.14 -2.70 8.73
C ILE A 88 -5.61 -2.43 8.99
N GLY A 89 -6.15 -1.44 8.29
CA GLY A 89 -7.53 -1.02 8.48
C GLY A 89 -8.50 -1.70 7.52
N ILE A 90 -9.46 -0.92 7.03
CA ILE A 90 -10.51 -1.45 6.18
C ILE A 90 -9.96 -1.90 4.82
N CYS A 91 -10.61 -2.91 4.25
CA CYS A 91 -10.31 -3.34 2.89
C CYS A 91 -10.88 -2.31 1.90
N LEU A 92 -10.05 -1.88 0.97
CA LEU A 92 -10.45 -0.93 -0.07
C LEU A 92 -10.91 -1.71 -1.28
N LEU A 93 -12.18 -2.14 -1.24
CA LEU A 93 -12.74 -3.06 -2.21
C LEU A 93 -12.65 -2.52 -3.64
N GLY A 94 -12.16 -3.36 -4.53
CA GLY A 94 -12.09 -3.02 -5.93
C GLY A 94 -10.96 -2.09 -6.33
N MET A 95 -10.22 -1.55 -5.37
CA MET A 95 -9.07 -0.72 -5.72
C MET A 95 -8.00 -1.58 -6.36
N LYS A 96 -7.35 -1.06 -7.39
CA LYS A 96 -6.32 -1.81 -8.09
C LYS A 96 -5.38 -0.88 -8.84
N PHE A 97 -4.19 -1.39 -9.11
CA PHE A 97 -3.23 -0.71 -9.96
C PHE A 97 -3.66 -0.81 -11.42
N HIS A 98 -3.18 0.11 -12.22
CA HIS A 98 -3.29 -0.05 -13.67
C HIS A 98 -2.61 -1.37 -14.06
N PRO A 99 -3.21 -2.15 -14.97
CA PRO A 99 -2.65 -3.48 -15.32
C PRO A 99 -1.18 -3.44 -15.72
N ASN A 100 -0.76 -2.39 -16.41
CA ASN A 100 0.63 -2.28 -16.87
C ASN A 100 1.61 -1.96 -15.74
N ASP A 101 1.11 -1.65 -14.53
CA ASP A 101 1.95 -1.21 -13.43
C ASP A 101 2.29 -2.33 -12.45
N TYR A 102 1.77 -3.54 -12.67
CA TYR A 102 2.05 -4.64 -11.75
C TYR A 102 3.52 -5.01 -11.68
N GLU A 103 4.27 -4.79 -12.75
CA GLU A 103 5.72 -5.02 -12.72
C GLU A 103 6.42 -4.05 -11.77
N LYS A 104 5.90 -2.84 -11.66
CA LYS A 104 6.40 -1.85 -10.70
C LYS A 104 6.18 -2.33 -9.27
N VAL A 105 5.02 -2.91 -9.01
CA VAL A 105 4.69 -3.46 -7.70
C VAL A 105 5.64 -4.60 -7.35
N LYS A 106 5.90 -5.50 -8.31
CA LYS A 106 6.83 -6.60 -8.09
C LYS A 106 8.23 -6.11 -7.80
N PHE A 107 8.65 -5.07 -8.50
CA PHE A 107 9.96 -4.48 -8.30
C PHE A 107 10.11 -3.97 -6.86
N VAL A 108 9.11 -3.22 -6.39
CA VAL A 108 9.14 -2.71 -5.01
C VAL A 108 9.06 -3.84 -4.00
N ALA A 109 8.23 -4.85 -4.27
CA ALA A 109 8.05 -5.96 -3.34
C ALA A 109 9.34 -6.73 -3.06
N LYS A 110 10.30 -6.66 -3.97
CA LYS A 110 11.59 -7.34 -3.80
C LYS A 110 12.59 -6.52 -2.99
N GLN A 111 12.26 -5.28 -2.66
CA GLN A 111 13.15 -4.43 -1.88
C GLN A 111 13.11 -4.83 -0.41
N ILE A 112 14.11 -4.38 0.34
CA ILE A 112 14.13 -4.60 1.78
C ILE A 112 13.04 -3.71 2.41
N PRO A 113 12.12 -4.30 3.19
CA PRO A 113 11.06 -3.50 3.80
C PRO A 113 11.58 -2.59 4.90
N VAL A 114 10.90 -1.46 5.08
CA VAL A 114 11.13 -0.63 6.26
C VAL A 114 10.24 -1.14 7.39
N ASN A 115 10.54 -0.73 8.62
CA ASN A 115 9.73 -1.12 9.76
C ASN A 115 8.32 -0.60 9.60
N GLY A 116 7.35 -1.43 9.95
CA GLY A 116 5.96 -1.02 10.00
C GLY A 116 5.70 -0.05 11.14
N PRO A 117 4.52 0.61 11.14
CA PRO A 117 4.20 1.58 12.19
C PRO A 117 4.27 1.02 13.59
N SER A 118 3.88 -0.25 13.77
CA SER A 118 3.87 -0.89 15.07
C SER A 118 5.26 -1.16 15.62
N LEU A 119 6.27 -1.09 14.80
CA LEU A 119 7.65 -1.36 15.20
C LEU A 119 8.43 -0.10 15.57
N ARG A 120 7.81 1.06 15.36
CA ARG A 120 8.42 2.33 15.69
C ARG A 120 8.11 2.68 17.13
N LYS A 121 9.10 3.03 17.84
CA LYS A 121 8.93 3.43 19.22
C LYS A 121 9.75 4.67 19.51
#